data_b101ad00e64e88dd53a9f5ecdf227e0b
#
_entry.id   b101ad00e64e88dd53a9f5ecdf227e0b
#
_cell.length_a   1.000
_cell.length_b   1.000
_cell.length_c   1.000
_cell.angle_alpha   90.00
_cell.angle_beta   90.00
_cell.angle_gamma   90.00
#
_symmetry.space_group_name_H-M   'P 1'
#
loop_
_entity.id
_entity.type
_entity.pdbx_description
1 polymer ?
#
loop_
_entity_poly.entity_id
_entity_poly.type
_entity_poly.pdbx_seq_one_letter_code
_entity_poly.pdbx_strand_id
1 'polypeptide(L)'
;ITELKEDRQNQTPFFTKLKEYAESNPTPFDVPGHKLGRNSQELIDYVGQNMFLLDSNAPLGLDTLGHPTGVIKEAMQLAAEAFHAKKAYFLTNGTTVGILAMIMSICRAKEKIILPRNVHKSAINALILSGAMPIFVKPDIDSDLGIANGLSFSSVKKAIDRHPDAKAVFIINPTYFGMTSEIVKITEYAHEAGMIVMADEAHGADFYFSDKLPISAMDAGCDISATSMHKTAGSLTQSSFLLTQGDRIDHSRLQSTLNMLHSTSPSSLLIASLDVARKQMYFEGKEKIDKVLTLAKKARTQIKQISGLEVVDKTYVHERGNFDFDELRLIIKVSELGITGFEAYKELRRKFNIQLELAESHLILAVLSYSTTKDDIDHLIIALKDLSKRYYRIRHKLPKVKFSYSFPETYSRPRDAYHAPKKEVLLSEAGGEVAAEMIMIYPPGIPLVIPGEIISEAVLEDLNFYVENGSTLHCDLDNGCIKVVDKENWPKWESEEEDEF
;
A
#
# COMPACT_ATOMS: atom_id res chain seq x y z
N ILE A 1 -26.60 2.51 25.17
CA ILE A 1 -26.04 2.99 23.88
C ILE A 1 -24.84 2.10 23.47
N THR A 2 -23.94 1.74 24.40
CA THR A 2 -22.77 0.88 24.14
C THR A 2 -23.20 -0.53 23.77
N GLU A 3 -24.09 -1.16 24.54
CA GLU A 3 -24.64 -2.49 24.26
C GLU A 3 -25.33 -2.59 22.89
N LEU A 4 -26.12 -1.57 22.51
CA LEU A 4 -26.76 -1.51 21.19
C LEU A 4 -25.73 -1.39 20.04
N LYS A 5 -24.58 -0.73 20.25
CA LYS A 5 -23.50 -0.67 19.27
C LYS A 5 -22.80 -2.01 19.12
N GLU A 6 -22.52 -2.68 20.24
CA GLU A 6 -21.88 -4.00 20.27
C GLU A 6 -22.76 -5.04 19.58
N ASP A 7 -24.07 -5.06 19.86
CA ASP A 7 -25.03 -5.94 19.19
C ASP A 7 -25.04 -5.73 17.67
N ARG A 8 -24.95 -4.48 17.21
CA ARG A 8 -24.87 -4.19 15.77
C ARG A 8 -23.56 -4.67 15.17
N GLN A 9 -22.42 -4.40 15.82
CA GLN A 9 -21.10 -4.82 15.32
C GLN A 9 -20.92 -6.34 15.31
N ASN A 10 -21.72 -7.08 16.09
CA ASN A 10 -21.70 -8.55 16.07
C ASN A 10 -22.36 -9.14 14.81
N GLN A 11 -23.09 -8.34 14.03
CA GLN A 11 -23.72 -8.77 12.80
C GLN A 11 -22.71 -8.81 11.66
N THR A 12 -22.95 -9.69 10.68
CA THR A 12 -22.27 -9.76 9.39
C THR A 12 -23.30 -9.76 8.27
N PRO A 13 -23.91 -8.59 7.96
CA PRO A 13 -25.11 -8.52 7.12
C PRO A 13 -24.93 -9.18 5.76
N PHE A 14 -23.82 -8.88 5.08
CA PHE A 14 -23.55 -9.46 3.76
C PHE A 14 -23.21 -10.95 3.85
N PHE A 15 -22.28 -11.34 4.73
CA PHE A 15 -21.88 -12.74 4.86
C PHE A 15 -23.03 -13.63 5.31
N THR A 16 -23.86 -13.17 6.25
CA THR A 16 -25.05 -13.89 6.70
C THR A 16 -26.00 -14.12 5.54
N LYS A 17 -26.29 -13.08 4.76
CA LYS A 17 -27.21 -13.17 3.63
C LYS A 17 -26.69 -14.05 2.50
N LEU A 18 -25.38 -13.97 2.23
CA LEU A 18 -24.71 -14.83 1.26
C LEU A 18 -24.77 -16.31 1.67
N LYS A 19 -24.61 -16.59 2.96
CA LYS A 19 -24.71 -17.94 3.52
C LYS A 19 -26.15 -18.49 3.41
N GLU A 20 -27.16 -17.69 3.76
CA GLU A 20 -28.58 -18.04 3.57
C GLU A 20 -28.89 -18.37 2.09
N TYR A 21 -28.37 -17.58 1.16
CA TYR A 21 -28.52 -17.86 -0.27
C TYR A 21 -27.86 -19.19 -0.66
N ALA A 22 -26.64 -19.45 -0.24
CA ALA A 22 -25.92 -20.69 -0.51
C ALA A 22 -26.67 -21.93 0.06
N GLU A 23 -27.18 -21.82 1.30
CA GLU A 23 -27.93 -22.88 1.99
C GLU A 23 -29.28 -23.14 1.36
N SER A 24 -29.90 -22.17 0.67
CA SER A 24 -31.16 -22.35 -0.06
C SER A 24 -31.01 -23.28 -1.27
N ASN A 25 -29.79 -23.58 -1.68
CA ASN A 25 -29.46 -24.46 -2.81
C ASN A 25 -30.30 -24.21 -4.08
N PRO A 26 -30.27 -23.00 -4.64
CA PRO A 26 -31.08 -22.65 -5.79
C PRO A 26 -30.69 -23.42 -7.03
N THR A 27 -31.61 -23.65 -7.96
CA THR A 27 -31.26 -24.20 -9.28
C THR A 27 -30.59 -23.09 -10.11
N PRO A 28 -29.31 -23.20 -10.47
CA PRO A 28 -28.55 -22.09 -11.04
C PRO A 28 -28.73 -21.98 -12.56
N PHE A 29 -29.47 -21.01 -13.01
CA PHE A 29 -29.53 -20.56 -14.41
C PHE A 29 -28.78 -19.24 -14.65
N ASP A 30 -28.14 -18.72 -13.63
CA ASP A 30 -27.34 -17.49 -13.60
C ASP A 30 -25.83 -17.77 -13.70
N VAL A 31 -25.01 -16.73 -13.69
CA VAL A 31 -23.55 -16.81 -13.52
C VAL A 31 -23.22 -16.85 -12.02
N PRO A 32 -22.07 -17.45 -11.60
CA PRO A 32 -20.94 -17.95 -12.38
C PRO A 32 -21.20 -19.29 -13.10
N GLY A 33 -20.42 -19.52 -14.17
CA GLY A 33 -20.56 -20.72 -15.02
C GLY A 33 -20.23 -22.06 -14.36
N HIS A 34 -19.56 -22.09 -13.21
CA HIS A 34 -19.31 -23.31 -12.43
C HIS A 34 -20.57 -23.90 -11.78
N LYS A 35 -21.69 -23.15 -11.78
CA LYS A 35 -23.00 -23.64 -11.32
C LYS A 35 -22.92 -24.30 -9.94
N LEU A 36 -22.51 -23.54 -8.92
CA LEU A 36 -22.29 -23.99 -7.55
C LEU A 36 -21.23 -25.11 -7.45
N GLY A 37 -20.26 -25.10 -8.35
CA GLY A 37 -19.10 -26.01 -8.35
C GLY A 37 -19.31 -27.33 -9.08
N ARG A 38 -20.36 -27.50 -9.87
CA ARG A 38 -20.69 -28.81 -10.49
C ARG A 38 -19.61 -29.43 -11.37
N ASN A 39 -18.72 -28.61 -11.97
CA ASN A 39 -17.69 -29.07 -12.92
C ASN A 39 -16.27 -28.64 -12.52
N SER A 40 -16.00 -28.46 -11.23
CA SER A 40 -14.73 -27.98 -10.72
C SER A 40 -14.13 -28.93 -9.69
N GLN A 41 -14.20 -30.26 -9.94
CA GLN A 41 -13.92 -31.27 -8.92
C GLN A 41 -12.51 -31.15 -8.33
N GLU A 42 -11.48 -30.95 -9.15
CA GLU A 42 -10.09 -30.82 -8.69
C GLU A 42 -9.93 -29.66 -7.69
N LEU A 43 -10.54 -28.51 -7.96
CA LEU A 43 -10.48 -27.37 -7.07
C LEU A 43 -11.35 -27.59 -5.83
N ILE A 44 -12.55 -28.18 -5.99
CA ILE A 44 -13.45 -28.51 -4.87
C ILE A 44 -12.78 -29.46 -3.87
N ASP A 45 -12.09 -30.48 -4.37
CA ASP A 45 -11.41 -31.48 -3.53
C ASP A 45 -10.34 -30.82 -2.63
N TYR A 46 -9.75 -29.71 -3.08
CA TYR A 46 -8.73 -28.98 -2.35
C TYR A 46 -9.29 -27.88 -1.43
N VAL A 47 -10.21 -27.02 -1.96
CA VAL A 47 -10.70 -25.86 -1.21
C VAL A 47 -12.04 -26.10 -0.51
N GLY A 48 -12.77 -27.16 -0.87
CA GLY A 48 -14.08 -27.48 -0.35
C GLY A 48 -15.25 -26.87 -1.16
N GLN A 49 -16.39 -27.52 -1.10
CA GLN A 49 -17.61 -27.15 -1.81
C GLN A 49 -18.15 -25.77 -1.41
N ASN A 50 -18.03 -25.41 -0.14
CA ASN A 50 -18.58 -24.15 0.40
C ASN A 50 -18.02 -22.91 -0.29
N MET A 51 -16.77 -22.92 -0.76
CA MET A 51 -16.20 -21.82 -1.51
C MET A 51 -17.03 -21.52 -2.77
N PHE A 52 -17.43 -22.55 -3.51
CA PHE A 52 -18.23 -22.41 -4.73
C PHE A 52 -19.69 -22.03 -4.45
N LEU A 53 -20.23 -22.48 -3.33
CA LEU A 53 -21.57 -22.08 -2.90
C LEU A 53 -21.66 -20.60 -2.53
N LEU A 54 -20.55 -20.03 -2.01
CA LEU A 54 -20.46 -18.62 -1.66
C LEU A 54 -20.00 -17.73 -2.82
N ASP A 55 -19.46 -18.30 -3.91
CA ASP A 55 -19.07 -17.52 -5.08
C ASP A 55 -20.29 -17.27 -6.00
N SER A 56 -20.86 -16.09 -5.88
CA SER A 56 -22.08 -15.67 -6.58
C SER A 56 -21.93 -14.25 -7.13
N ASN A 57 -22.72 -13.93 -8.15
CA ASN A 57 -22.73 -12.60 -8.77
C ASN A 57 -24.07 -11.91 -8.57
N ALA A 58 -24.26 -11.29 -7.41
CA ALA A 58 -25.40 -10.46 -7.05
C ALA A 58 -26.77 -11.07 -7.43
N PRO A 59 -27.08 -12.32 -7.02
CA PRO A 59 -28.41 -12.90 -7.27
C PRO A 59 -29.49 -12.13 -6.53
N LEU A 60 -30.75 -12.37 -6.89
CA LEU A 60 -31.91 -11.72 -6.27
C LEU A 60 -31.87 -11.88 -4.74
N GLY A 61 -31.93 -10.76 -4.02
CA GLY A 61 -31.90 -10.71 -2.56
C GLY A 61 -30.50 -10.49 -1.97
N LEU A 62 -29.42 -10.56 -2.78
CA LEU A 62 -28.12 -10.02 -2.46
C LEU A 62 -27.97 -8.64 -3.11
N ASP A 63 -27.37 -7.72 -2.39
CA ASP A 63 -27.14 -6.34 -2.83
C ASP A 63 -26.06 -6.28 -3.94
N THR A 64 -25.89 -5.12 -4.56
CA THR A 64 -24.86 -4.88 -5.58
C THR A 64 -23.84 -3.85 -5.10
N LEU A 65 -22.55 -4.13 -5.32
CA LEU A 65 -21.45 -3.24 -4.85
C LEU A 65 -21.49 -1.87 -5.55
N GLY A 66 -21.87 -1.82 -6.83
CA GLY A 66 -21.92 -0.57 -7.60
C GLY A 66 -23.07 0.37 -7.19
N HIS A 67 -24.11 -0.16 -6.54
CA HIS A 67 -25.25 0.62 -6.03
C HIS A 67 -25.82 -0.03 -4.76
N PRO A 68 -25.07 0.02 -3.64
CA PRO A 68 -25.47 -0.68 -2.43
C PRO A 68 -26.70 -0.03 -1.78
N THR A 69 -27.75 -0.80 -1.60
CA THR A 69 -29.02 -0.36 -0.99
C THR A 69 -29.47 -1.26 0.16
N GLY A 70 -28.94 -2.48 0.25
CA GLY A 70 -29.30 -3.51 1.21
C GLY A 70 -28.11 -3.94 2.10
N VAL A 71 -27.83 -5.23 2.14
CA VAL A 71 -26.87 -5.84 3.08
C VAL A 71 -25.42 -5.39 2.89
N ILE A 72 -25.00 -5.02 1.67
CA ILE A 72 -23.67 -4.41 1.45
C ILE A 72 -23.64 -3.01 2.07
N LYS A 73 -24.69 -2.21 1.89
CA LYS A 73 -24.80 -0.89 2.53
C LYS A 73 -24.75 -0.99 4.05
N GLU A 74 -25.45 -1.96 4.63
CA GLU A 74 -25.41 -2.20 6.07
C GLU A 74 -24.02 -2.60 6.55
N ALA A 75 -23.35 -3.53 5.84
CA ALA A 75 -21.96 -3.91 6.13
C ALA A 75 -20.99 -2.73 6.03
N MET A 76 -21.14 -1.86 5.01
CA MET A 76 -20.36 -0.62 4.87
C MET A 76 -20.60 0.37 6.03
N GLN A 77 -21.82 0.48 6.52
CA GLN A 77 -22.14 1.32 7.69
C GLN A 77 -21.43 0.81 8.95
N LEU A 78 -21.46 -0.51 9.19
CA LEU A 78 -20.74 -1.12 10.30
C LEU A 78 -19.22 -0.94 10.17
N ALA A 79 -18.68 -1.03 8.96
CA ALA A 79 -17.28 -0.76 8.71
C ALA A 79 -16.91 0.71 9.00
N ALA A 80 -17.72 1.66 8.57
CA ALA A 80 -17.53 3.07 8.87
C ALA A 80 -17.48 3.34 10.39
N GLU A 81 -18.42 2.76 11.14
CA GLU A 81 -18.45 2.88 12.60
C GLU A 81 -17.22 2.27 13.27
N ALA A 82 -16.77 1.09 12.83
CA ALA A 82 -15.60 0.39 13.38
C ALA A 82 -14.27 1.10 13.08
N PHE A 83 -14.20 1.83 11.97
CA PHE A 83 -13.01 2.55 11.50
C PHE A 83 -13.09 4.07 11.69
N HIS A 84 -13.93 4.54 12.59
CA HIS A 84 -14.08 5.96 12.96
C HIS A 84 -14.35 6.89 11.76
N ALA A 85 -14.96 6.35 10.72
CA ALA A 85 -15.29 7.06 9.48
C ALA A 85 -16.77 7.47 9.42
N LYS A 86 -17.09 8.46 8.56
CA LYS A 86 -18.48 8.82 8.25
C LYS A 86 -19.10 7.85 7.24
N LYS A 87 -18.31 7.40 6.26
CA LYS A 87 -18.67 6.39 5.27
C LYS A 87 -17.50 5.46 4.97
N ALA A 88 -17.81 4.21 4.65
CA ALA A 88 -16.87 3.24 4.12
C ALA A 88 -17.36 2.69 2.80
N TYR A 89 -16.44 2.42 1.87
CA TYR A 89 -16.70 1.77 0.60
C TYR A 89 -15.88 0.48 0.56
N PHE A 90 -16.50 -0.62 0.19
CA PHE A 90 -15.80 -1.89 0.01
C PHE A 90 -15.08 -1.92 -1.34
N LEU A 91 -13.84 -2.36 -1.32
CA LEU A 91 -12.98 -2.46 -2.48
C LEU A 91 -12.61 -3.91 -2.71
N THR A 92 -12.85 -4.42 -3.90
CA THR A 92 -12.51 -5.79 -4.31
C THR A 92 -11.35 -5.84 -5.31
N ASN A 93 -10.73 -4.68 -5.59
CA ASN A 93 -9.56 -4.57 -6.45
C ASN A 93 -8.38 -3.88 -5.73
N GLY A 94 -8.23 -4.19 -4.44
CA GLY A 94 -7.17 -3.70 -3.58
C GLY A 94 -7.31 -2.22 -3.21
N THR A 95 -6.43 -1.76 -2.37
CA THR A 95 -6.23 -0.34 -2.09
C THR A 95 -5.87 0.42 -3.37
N THR A 96 -5.33 -0.25 -4.37
CA THR A 96 -5.07 0.31 -5.70
C THR A 96 -6.28 1.04 -6.27
N VAL A 97 -7.46 0.40 -6.32
CA VAL A 97 -8.66 1.06 -6.83
C VAL A 97 -9.11 2.22 -5.93
N GLY A 98 -8.89 2.11 -4.63
CA GLY A 98 -9.18 3.20 -3.68
C GLY A 98 -8.33 4.43 -3.93
N ILE A 99 -7.02 4.26 -4.18
CA ILE A 99 -6.10 5.34 -4.50
C ILE A 99 -6.42 5.97 -5.86
N LEU A 100 -6.71 5.14 -6.86
CA LEU A 100 -7.17 5.64 -8.16
C LEU A 100 -8.44 6.48 -7.99
N ALA A 101 -9.43 5.96 -7.28
CA ALA A 101 -10.71 6.63 -7.10
C ALA A 101 -10.59 7.95 -6.32
N MET A 102 -9.81 7.98 -5.23
CA MET A 102 -9.65 9.20 -4.45
C MET A 102 -8.98 10.32 -5.25
N ILE A 103 -7.90 10.03 -5.97
CA ILE A 103 -7.19 11.04 -6.76
C ILE A 103 -8.06 11.49 -7.94
N MET A 104 -8.66 10.57 -8.70
CA MET A 104 -9.49 10.89 -9.86
C MET A 104 -10.78 11.63 -9.51
N SER A 105 -11.38 11.36 -8.35
CA SER A 105 -12.60 12.05 -7.92
C SER A 105 -12.33 13.45 -7.36
N ILE A 106 -11.15 13.72 -6.85
CA ILE A 106 -10.79 14.97 -6.19
C ILE A 106 -10.02 15.90 -7.13
N CYS A 107 -9.05 15.37 -7.90
CA CYS A 107 -8.21 16.15 -8.80
C CYS A 107 -8.63 15.97 -10.26
N ARG A 108 -8.84 17.07 -10.96
CA ARG A 108 -9.05 17.11 -12.41
C ARG A 108 -7.72 17.25 -13.15
N ALA A 109 -7.77 17.15 -14.47
CA ALA A 109 -6.61 17.42 -15.31
C ALA A 109 -6.06 18.83 -15.03
N LYS A 110 -4.72 18.92 -14.92
CA LYS A 110 -3.96 20.15 -14.61
C LYS A 110 -4.14 20.71 -13.18
N GLU A 111 -5.08 20.20 -12.38
CA GLU A 111 -5.14 20.56 -10.96
C GLU A 111 -3.94 19.99 -10.20
N LYS A 112 -3.36 20.76 -9.29
CA LYS A 112 -2.17 20.37 -8.53
C LYS A 112 -2.52 19.49 -7.34
N ILE A 113 -1.69 18.47 -7.11
CA ILE A 113 -1.73 17.61 -5.94
C ILE A 113 -0.33 17.54 -5.32
N ILE A 114 -0.23 17.80 -4.02
CA ILE A 114 1.01 17.67 -3.26
C ILE A 114 1.09 16.23 -2.74
N LEU A 115 2.17 15.50 -3.04
CA LEU A 115 2.36 14.11 -2.65
C LEU A 115 3.83 13.75 -2.47
N PRO A 116 4.16 12.74 -1.64
CA PRO A 116 5.54 12.27 -1.51
C PRO A 116 5.99 11.54 -2.77
N ARG A 117 7.29 11.63 -3.09
CA ARG A 117 7.82 10.96 -4.29
C ARG A 117 7.93 9.43 -4.13
N ASN A 118 7.95 8.92 -2.90
CA ASN A 118 7.97 7.49 -2.61
C ASN A 118 6.58 6.83 -2.58
N VAL A 119 5.62 7.37 -3.30
CA VAL A 119 4.28 6.78 -3.45
C VAL A 119 4.32 5.44 -4.17
N HIS A 120 3.36 4.60 -3.84
CA HIS A 120 3.12 3.35 -4.58
C HIS A 120 2.70 3.65 -6.03
N LYS A 121 3.01 2.73 -6.95
CA LYS A 121 2.67 2.87 -8.38
C LYS A 121 1.21 3.22 -8.65
N SER A 122 0.28 2.85 -7.76
CA SER A 122 -1.14 3.19 -7.91
C SER A 122 -1.40 4.71 -7.91
N ALA A 123 -0.65 5.48 -7.12
CA ALA A 123 -0.75 6.93 -7.13
C ALA A 123 -0.23 7.52 -8.46
N ILE A 124 0.85 6.97 -9.01
CA ILE A 124 1.36 7.38 -10.32
C ILE A 124 0.36 7.04 -11.42
N ASN A 125 -0.22 5.84 -11.39
CA ASN A 125 -1.29 5.47 -12.32
C ASN A 125 -2.49 6.43 -12.22
N ALA A 126 -2.84 6.86 -11.01
CA ALA A 126 -3.90 7.84 -10.79
C ALA A 126 -3.56 9.20 -11.40
N LEU A 127 -2.29 9.64 -11.34
CA LEU A 127 -1.84 10.88 -12.02
C LEU A 127 -1.95 10.76 -13.54
N ILE A 128 -1.61 9.60 -14.11
CA ILE A 128 -1.76 9.33 -15.54
C ILE A 128 -3.25 9.38 -15.94
N LEU A 129 -4.11 8.72 -15.18
CA LEU A 129 -5.54 8.64 -15.48
C LEU A 129 -6.27 9.96 -15.25
N SER A 130 -5.97 10.68 -14.18
CA SER A 130 -6.61 11.98 -13.88
C SER A 130 -6.05 13.14 -14.71
N GLY A 131 -4.77 13.08 -15.09
CA GLY A 131 -4.03 14.20 -15.67
C GLY A 131 -3.67 15.29 -14.65
N ALA A 132 -3.78 15.01 -13.35
CA ALA A 132 -3.37 15.95 -12.30
C ALA A 132 -1.87 16.28 -12.39
N MET A 133 -1.52 17.48 -11.92
CA MET A 133 -0.15 17.98 -11.86
C MET A 133 0.47 17.61 -10.51
N PRO A 134 1.46 16.70 -10.45
CA PRO A 134 2.11 16.37 -9.20
C PRO A 134 3.08 17.45 -8.74
N ILE A 135 3.00 17.80 -7.47
CA ILE A 135 4.00 18.57 -6.72
C ILE A 135 4.64 17.61 -5.74
N PHE A 136 5.77 17.04 -6.14
CA PHE A 136 6.45 16.04 -5.32
C PHE A 136 7.20 16.65 -4.14
N VAL A 137 6.96 16.08 -2.96
CA VAL A 137 7.72 16.34 -1.74
C VAL A 137 8.69 15.19 -1.52
N LYS A 138 9.96 15.52 -1.31
CA LYS A 138 10.98 14.52 -1.00
C LYS A 138 10.77 14.00 0.42
N PRO A 139 10.64 12.68 0.64
CA PRO A 139 10.67 12.13 1.98
C PRO A 139 12.09 12.22 2.55
N ASP A 140 12.20 12.22 3.87
CA ASP A 140 13.49 12.03 4.52
C ASP A 140 13.98 10.60 4.27
N ILE A 141 15.28 10.44 4.03
CA ILE A 141 15.91 9.14 3.78
C ILE A 141 16.75 8.74 5.00
N ASP A 142 16.50 7.54 5.50
CA ASP A 142 17.38 6.92 6.46
C ASP A 142 18.60 6.35 5.73
N SER A 143 19.72 7.03 5.87
CA SER A 143 20.97 6.66 5.16
C SER A 143 21.61 5.37 5.68
N ASP A 144 21.29 4.94 6.91
CA ASP A 144 21.82 3.69 7.48
C ASP A 144 21.02 2.46 7.03
N LEU A 145 19.72 2.65 6.78
CA LEU A 145 18.81 1.60 6.33
C LEU A 145 18.58 1.61 4.82
N GLY A 146 18.78 2.76 4.17
CA GLY A 146 18.51 2.94 2.74
C GLY A 146 17.02 2.96 2.40
N ILE A 147 16.18 3.45 3.29
CA ILE A 147 14.73 3.49 3.13
C ILE A 147 14.18 4.90 3.30
N ALA A 148 13.05 5.16 2.66
CA ALA A 148 12.33 6.42 2.83
C ALA A 148 11.50 6.39 4.12
N ASN A 149 11.52 7.50 4.84
CA ASN A 149 10.72 7.75 6.03
C ASN A 149 9.37 8.40 5.66
N GLY A 150 8.58 8.76 6.67
CA GLY A 150 7.38 9.58 6.50
C GLY A 150 7.72 11.04 6.14
N LEU A 151 6.70 11.80 5.82
CA LEU A 151 6.82 13.22 5.52
C LEU A 151 6.92 14.06 6.80
N SER A 152 7.88 14.97 6.84
CA SER A 152 7.93 16.01 7.86
C SER A 152 6.92 17.11 7.57
N PHE A 153 6.34 17.69 8.61
CA PHE A 153 5.46 18.86 8.51
C PHE A 153 6.13 20.02 7.77
N SER A 154 7.40 20.29 8.07
CA SER A 154 8.12 21.42 7.46
C SER A 154 8.25 21.30 5.94
N SER A 155 8.45 20.08 5.43
CA SER A 155 8.57 19.84 3.98
C SER A 155 7.23 20.02 3.27
N VAL A 156 6.15 19.51 3.85
CA VAL A 156 4.80 19.68 3.29
C VAL A 156 4.32 21.11 3.39
N LYS A 157 4.57 21.79 4.53
CA LYS A 157 4.25 23.20 4.71
C LYS A 157 4.88 24.06 3.60
N LYS A 158 6.16 23.85 3.30
CA LYS A 158 6.84 24.58 2.21
C LYS A 158 6.18 24.36 0.85
N ALA A 159 5.71 23.13 0.58
CA ALA A 159 5.01 22.82 -0.66
C ALA A 159 3.64 23.52 -0.73
N ILE A 160 2.87 23.51 0.36
CA ILE A 160 1.57 24.21 0.47
C ILE A 160 1.76 25.72 0.28
N ASP A 161 2.74 26.32 0.96
CA ASP A 161 3.03 27.76 0.86
C ASP A 161 3.42 28.18 -0.56
N ARG A 162 4.12 27.33 -1.31
CA ARG A 162 4.52 27.57 -2.70
C ARG A 162 3.41 27.32 -3.73
N HIS A 163 2.48 26.46 -3.38
CA HIS A 163 1.39 26.03 -4.25
C HIS A 163 0.04 26.15 -3.54
N PRO A 164 -0.38 27.37 -3.16
CA PRO A 164 -1.64 27.58 -2.43
C PRO A 164 -2.87 27.24 -3.28
N ASP A 165 -2.71 27.09 -4.59
CA ASP A 165 -3.70 26.64 -5.57
C ASP A 165 -3.82 25.11 -5.68
N ALA A 166 -3.01 24.35 -4.94
CA ALA A 166 -3.12 22.90 -4.94
C ALA A 166 -4.47 22.43 -4.38
N LYS A 167 -5.03 21.42 -4.99
CA LYS A 167 -6.35 20.87 -4.64
C LYS A 167 -6.32 20.02 -3.39
N ALA A 168 -5.24 19.27 -3.24
CA ALA A 168 -5.14 18.26 -2.19
C ALA A 168 -3.68 17.98 -1.79
N VAL A 169 -3.55 17.41 -0.59
CA VAL A 169 -2.32 16.82 -0.07
C VAL A 169 -2.54 15.32 0.09
N PHE A 170 -1.63 14.52 -0.43
CA PHE A 170 -1.61 13.07 -0.32
C PHE A 170 -0.48 12.63 0.62
N ILE A 171 -0.80 11.79 1.59
CA ILE A 171 0.12 11.33 2.64
C ILE A 171 0.18 9.80 2.63
N ILE A 172 1.35 9.22 2.88
CA ILE A 172 1.50 7.79 3.20
C ILE A 172 1.60 7.66 4.72
N ASN A 173 0.74 6.86 5.33
CA ASN A 173 0.75 6.66 6.78
C ASN A 173 0.20 5.28 7.18
N PRO A 174 1.08 4.32 7.53
CA PRO A 174 2.54 4.40 7.53
C PRO A 174 3.16 4.10 6.15
N THR A 175 4.48 4.30 6.02
CA THR A 175 5.25 3.75 4.91
C THR A 175 5.28 2.22 4.99
N TYR A 176 5.79 1.57 3.96
CA TYR A 176 5.95 0.11 3.91
C TYR A 176 6.74 -0.44 5.11
N PHE A 177 7.72 0.33 5.57
CA PHE A 177 8.58 -0.02 6.70
C PHE A 177 7.99 0.37 8.07
N GLY A 178 6.79 0.93 8.10
CA GLY A 178 6.10 1.31 9.34
C GLY A 178 6.43 2.70 9.87
N MET A 179 7.16 3.53 9.12
CA MET A 179 7.43 4.92 9.48
C MET A 179 6.22 5.79 9.19
N THR A 180 5.82 6.64 10.14
CA THR A 180 4.68 7.55 9.95
C THR A 180 5.11 8.95 9.54
N SER A 181 4.15 9.73 9.04
CA SER A 181 4.28 11.16 8.77
C SER A 181 3.79 11.97 9.97
N GLU A 182 4.10 13.26 10.03
CA GLU A 182 3.47 14.20 10.99
C GLU A 182 2.03 14.52 10.56
N ILE A 183 1.23 13.47 10.42
CA ILE A 183 -0.07 13.48 9.73
C ILE A 183 -1.07 14.47 10.33
N VAL A 184 -1.10 14.63 11.66
CA VAL A 184 -2.03 15.56 12.34
C VAL A 184 -1.73 17.00 11.94
N LYS A 185 -0.48 17.44 12.11
CA LYS A 185 -0.06 18.81 11.77
C LYS A 185 -0.22 19.11 10.28
N ILE A 186 0.11 18.13 9.43
CA ILE A 186 -0.05 18.26 7.98
C ILE A 186 -1.52 18.43 7.63
N THR A 187 -2.40 17.63 8.22
CA THR A 187 -3.85 17.69 7.98
C THR A 187 -4.45 19.02 8.41
N GLU A 188 -4.12 19.48 9.62
CA GLU A 188 -4.59 20.78 10.13
C GLU A 188 -4.17 21.92 9.19
N TYR A 189 -2.89 21.99 8.83
CA TYR A 189 -2.37 23.04 7.97
C TYR A 189 -2.93 23.00 6.54
N ALA A 190 -3.10 21.81 5.96
CA ALA A 190 -3.72 21.66 4.67
C ALA A 190 -5.20 22.10 4.67
N HIS A 191 -5.93 21.79 5.74
CA HIS A 191 -7.32 22.24 5.91
C HIS A 191 -7.42 23.77 6.06
N GLU A 192 -6.49 24.42 6.79
CA GLU A 192 -6.41 25.88 6.87
C GLU A 192 -6.16 26.52 5.50
N ALA A 193 -5.41 25.84 4.64
CA ALA A 193 -5.18 26.26 3.25
C ALA A 193 -6.34 25.88 2.29
N GLY A 194 -7.42 25.27 2.79
CA GLY A 194 -8.59 24.86 1.99
C GLY A 194 -8.39 23.60 1.16
N MET A 195 -7.32 22.84 1.41
CA MET A 195 -7.00 21.62 0.68
C MET A 195 -7.67 20.38 1.29
N ILE A 196 -7.94 19.38 0.45
CA ILE A 196 -8.40 18.04 0.87
C ILE A 196 -7.19 17.21 1.26
N VAL A 197 -7.30 16.39 2.30
CA VAL A 197 -6.22 15.49 2.74
C VAL A 197 -6.59 14.05 2.47
N MET A 198 -5.76 13.39 1.66
CA MET A 198 -5.86 11.99 1.28
C MET A 198 -4.76 11.18 1.97
N ALA A 199 -5.08 9.97 2.44
CA ALA A 199 -4.10 9.07 3.03
C ALA A 199 -4.06 7.72 2.31
N ASP A 200 -2.85 7.31 1.94
CA ASP A 200 -2.53 5.91 1.66
C ASP A 200 -2.19 5.24 2.98
N GLU A 201 -3.15 4.52 3.51
CA GLU A 201 -3.08 3.77 4.76
C GLU A 201 -3.08 2.26 4.51
N ALA A 202 -2.54 1.83 3.34
CA ALA A 202 -2.53 0.43 2.96
C ALA A 202 -1.88 -0.49 4.02
N HIS A 203 -0.99 0.02 4.84
CA HIS A 203 -0.29 -0.71 5.89
C HIS A 203 -0.77 -0.38 7.31
N GLY A 204 -1.86 0.36 7.48
CA GLY A 204 -2.35 0.84 8.77
C GLY A 204 -3.79 0.45 9.11
N ALA A 205 -4.33 -0.64 8.55
CA ALA A 205 -5.69 -1.07 8.85
C ALA A 205 -5.91 -1.45 10.32
N ASP A 206 -4.89 -1.86 11.02
CA ASP A 206 -4.88 -2.22 12.43
C ASP A 206 -4.73 -1.02 13.38
N PHE A 207 -4.35 0.17 12.89
CA PHE A 207 -4.18 1.38 13.71
C PHE A 207 -5.47 1.81 14.44
N TYR A 208 -6.61 1.46 13.91
CA TYR A 208 -7.92 1.77 14.49
C TYR A 208 -8.25 0.99 15.77
N PHE A 209 -7.48 -0.06 16.08
CA PHE A 209 -7.85 -1.03 17.12
C PHE A 209 -6.88 -1.09 18.31
N SER A 210 -5.82 -0.29 18.34
CA SER A 210 -4.92 -0.20 19.49
C SER A 210 -4.26 1.17 19.61
N ASP A 211 -4.38 1.78 20.76
CA ASP A 211 -3.75 3.06 21.15
C ASP A 211 -2.22 2.96 21.25
N LYS A 212 -1.65 1.76 21.19
CA LYS A 212 -0.20 1.51 21.18
C LYS A 212 0.40 1.59 19.78
N LEU A 213 -0.43 1.53 18.74
CA LEU A 213 -0.05 1.76 17.36
C LEU A 213 -0.10 3.25 17.02
N PRO A 214 0.54 3.66 15.91
CA PRO A 214 0.44 5.05 15.45
C PRO A 214 -1.01 5.48 15.18
N ILE A 215 -1.22 6.81 15.14
CA ILE A 215 -2.54 7.38 14.86
C ILE A 215 -3.02 7.02 13.45
N SER A 216 -4.30 6.64 13.34
CA SER A 216 -4.94 6.36 12.05
C SER A 216 -5.24 7.63 11.26
N ALA A 217 -5.45 7.47 9.94
CA ALA A 217 -5.78 8.60 9.08
C ALA A 217 -7.11 9.28 9.45
N MET A 218 -8.13 8.50 9.82
CA MET A 218 -9.43 9.08 10.23
C MET A 218 -9.28 9.81 11.57
N ASP A 219 -8.58 9.24 12.56
CA ASP A 219 -8.35 9.90 13.84
C ASP A 219 -7.46 11.14 13.72
N ALA A 220 -6.58 11.18 12.71
CA ALA A 220 -5.77 12.36 12.38
C ALA A 220 -6.54 13.44 11.61
N GLY A 221 -7.81 13.22 11.27
CA GLY A 221 -8.67 14.18 10.60
C GLY A 221 -8.59 14.20 9.06
N CYS A 222 -7.90 13.23 8.43
CA CYS A 222 -7.88 13.13 6.96
C CYS A 222 -9.29 12.99 6.39
N ASP A 223 -9.53 13.55 5.21
CA ASP A 223 -10.85 13.54 4.57
C ASP A 223 -11.19 12.20 3.93
N ILE A 224 -10.17 11.51 3.42
CA ILE A 224 -10.31 10.23 2.73
C ILE A 224 -9.05 9.38 2.92
N SER A 225 -9.24 8.08 3.16
CA SER A 225 -8.16 7.11 3.37
C SER A 225 -8.45 5.79 2.68
N ALA A 226 -7.45 5.17 2.05
CA ALA A 226 -7.55 3.82 1.51
C ALA A 226 -6.69 2.87 2.35
N THR A 227 -7.32 1.83 2.91
CA THR A 227 -6.67 0.89 3.84
C THR A 227 -6.84 -0.56 3.39
N SER A 228 -5.72 -1.32 3.37
CA SER A 228 -5.71 -2.73 2.96
C SER A 228 -6.08 -3.64 4.13
N MET A 229 -7.33 -4.05 4.19
CA MET A 229 -7.81 -5.00 5.19
C MET A 229 -7.07 -6.35 5.12
N HIS A 230 -6.70 -6.77 3.92
CA HIS A 230 -6.01 -8.04 3.70
C HIS A 230 -4.56 -8.06 4.19
N LYS A 231 -3.91 -6.92 4.43
CA LYS A 231 -2.50 -6.88 4.88
C LYS A 231 -2.36 -7.06 6.38
N THR A 232 -3.16 -6.37 7.19
CA THR A 232 -3.00 -6.36 8.65
C THR A 232 -4.28 -6.69 9.42
N ALA A 233 -5.44 -6.73 8.78
CA ALA A 233 -6.74 -6.93 9.43
C ALA A 233 -7.50 -8.21 9.02
N GLY A 234 -6.85 -9.15 8.31
CA GLY A 234 -7.28 -10.54 8.17
C GLY A 234 -8.35 -10.84 7.13
N SER A 235 -8.68 -9.94 6.23
CA SER A 235 -9.53 -10.26 5.08
C SER A 235 -8.74 -10.98 3.97
N LEU A 236 -9.45 -11.50 2.96
CA LEU A 236 -8.82 -12.16 1.81
C LEU A 236 -8.04 -11.15 0.96
N THR A 237 -6.96 -11.60 0.34
CA THR A 237 -6.13 -10.77 -0.57
C THR A 237 -7.00 -10.03 -1.58
N GLN A 238 -6.65 -8.78 -1.90
CA GLN A 238 -7.36 -7.88 -2.80
C GLN A 238 -8.56 -7.14 -2.18
N SER A 239 -8.95 -7.46 -0.96
CA SER A 239 -10.04 -6.77 -0.27
C SER A 239 -9.53 -5.61 0.60
N SER A 240 -10.20 -4.46 0.51
CA SER A 240 -9.79 -3.20 1.15
C SER A 240 -10.98 -2.32 1.47
N PHE A 241 -10.76 -1.26 2.26
CA PHE A 241 -11.73 -0.19 2.48
C PHE A 241 -11.24 1.14 1.95
N LEU A 242 -12.18 1.94 1.46
CA LEU A 242 -12.01 3.38 1.28
C LEU A 242 -12.90 4.08 2.30
N LEU A 243 -12.27 4.87 3.16
CA LEU A 243 -12.91 5.54 4.30
C LEU A 243 -12.99 7.04 4.05
N THR A 244 -14.09 7.67 4.44
CA THR A 244 -14.27 9.11 4.30
C THR A 244 -14.87 9.72 5.55
N GLN A 245 -14.55 11.01 5.80
CA GLN A 245 -15.17 11.80 6.84
C GLN A 245 -15.27 13.28 6.43
N GLY A 246 -15.90 14.08 7.29
CA GLY A 246 -16.12 15.50 6.98
C GLY A 246 -17.08 15.72 5.82
N ASP A 247 -17.03 16.93 5.25
CA ASP A 247 -17.96 17.39 4.20
C ASP A 247 -17.23 17.85 2.92
N ARG A 248 -15.89 17.64 2.83
CA ARG A 248 -15.09 18.07 1.67
C ARG A 248 -15.16 17.10 0.49
N ILE A 249 -15.64 15.86 0.70
CA ILE A 249 -15.70 14.84 -0.34
C ILE A 249 -17.04 14.86 -1.06
N ASP A 250 -17.00 15.00 -2.38
CA ASP A 250 -18.16 14.76 -3.25
C ASP A 250 -18.41 13.25 -3.40
N HIS A 251 -19.30 12.73 -2.57
CA HIS A 251 -19.63 11.30 -2.55
C HIS A 251 -20.27 10.79 -3.84
N SER A 252 -20.99 11.64 -4.58
CA SER A 252 -21.59 11.26 -5.85
C SER A 252 -20.50 11.00 -6.90
N ARG A 253 -19.57 11.93 -7.00
CA ARG A 253 -18.40 11.80 -7.90
C ARG A 253 -17.50 10.62 -7.51
N LEU A 254 -17.25 10.44 -6.21
CA LEU A 254 -16.48 9.30 -5.71
C LEU A 254 -17.13 7.97 -6.08
N GLN A 255 -18.44 7.81 -5.85
CA GLN A 255 -19.14 6.58 -6.22
C GLN A 255 -19.14 6.33 -7.72
N SER A 256 -19.34 7.37 -8.53
CA SER A 256 -19.26 7.28 -9.98
C SER A 256 -17.88 6.83 -10.46
N THR A 257 -16.83 7.37 -9.84
CA THR A 257 -15.45 6.99 -10.15
C THR A 257 -15.16 5.54 -9.73
N LEU A 258 -15.61 5.11 -8.56
CA LEU A 258 -15.51 3.71 -8.13
C LEU A 258 -16.22 2.76 -9.10
N ASN A 259 -17.44 3.11 -9.56
CA ASN A 259 -18.18 2.31 -10.52
C ASN A 259 -17.50 2.20 -11.89
N MET A 260 -16.75 3.23 -12.28
CA MET A 260 -15.94 3.23 -13.51
C MET A 260 -14.73 2.28 -13.39
N LEU A 261 -14.15 2.17 -12.20
CA LEU A 261 -12.90 1.44 -11.96
C LEU A 261 -13.11 0.00 -11.49
N HIS A 262 -14.23 -0.28 -10.83
CA HIS A 262 -14.59 -1.62 -10.37
C HIS A 262 -15.15 -2.50 -11.48
N SER A 263 -14.92 -3.82 -11.36
CA SER A 263 -15.66 -4.81 -12.12
C SER A 263 -17.16 -4.74 -11.81
N THR A 264 -18.00 -4.99 -12.80
CA THR A 264 -19.46 -5.17 -12.61
C THR A 264 -19.80 -6.51 -11.94
N SER A 265 -18.82 -7.41 -11.80
CA SER A 265 -18.92 -8.72 -11.17
C SER A 265 -17.93 -8.83 -10.00
N PRO A 266 -18.11 -8.07 -8.92
CA PRO A 266 -17.19 -8.12 -7.78
C PRO A 266 -17.30 -9.48 -7.07
N SER A 267 -16.18 -9.98 -6.55
CA SER A 267 -16.13 -11.24 -5.81
C SER A 267 -16.92 -11.15 -4.51
N SER A 268 -17.96 -11.97 -4.38
CA SER A 268 -18.73 -12.10 -3.15
C SER A 268 -17.91 -12.64 -1.97
N LEU A 269 -16.91 -13.49 -2.24
CA LEU A 269 -15.99 -13.99 -1.23
C LEU A 269 -15.16 -12.85 -0.62
N LEU A 270 -14.68 -11.92 -1.45
CA LEU A 270 -13.93 -10.75 -0.97
C LEU A 270 -14.82 -9.82 -0.13
N ILE A 271 -16.04 -9.56 -0.58
CA ILE A 271 -17.01 -8.73 0.18
C ILE A 271 -17.33 -9.39 1.52
N ALA A 272 -17.61 -10.69 1.53
CA ALA A 272 -17.89 -11.45 2.76
C ALA A 272 -16.68 -11.43 3.71
N SER A 273 -15.46 -11.58 3.20
CA SER A 273 -14.24 -11.53 4.01
C SER A 273 -14.03 -10.17 4.69
N LEU A 274 -14.40 -9.08 4.03
CA LEU A 274 -14.37 -7.74 4.62
C LEU A 274 -15.36 -7.59 5.78
N ASP A 275 -16.58 -8.07 5.59
CA ASP A 275 -17.63 -8.02 6.61
C ASP A 275 -17.25 -8.82 7.86
N VAL A 276 -16.70 -10.02 7.68
CA VAL A 276 -16.23 -10.88 8.78
C VAL A 276 -14.99 -10.29 9.46
N ALA A 277 -13.99 -9.83 8.68
CA ALA A 277 -12.76 -9.26 9.23
C ALA A 277 -13.03 -7.99 10.05
N ARG A 278 -13.94 -7.12 9.61
CA ARG A 278 -14.39 -5.96 10.38
C ARG A 278 -14.90 -6.37 11.76
N LYS A 279 -15.80 -7.37 11.82
CA LYS A 279 -16.33 -7.88 13.08
C LYS A 279 -15.21 -8.42 13.98
N GLN A 280 -14.33 -9.25 13.46
CA GLN A 280 -13.21 -9.81 14.23
C GLN A 280 -12.32 -8.72 14.80
N MET A 281 -11.93 -7.72 13.98
CA MET A 281 -11.10 -6.62 14.45
C MET A 281 -11.79 -5.79 15.53
N TYR A 282 -13.09 -5.55 15.39
CA TYR A 282 -13.84 -4.79 16.39
C TYR A 282 -13.83 -5.45 17.77
N PHE A 283 -14.07 -6.77 17.84
CA PHE A 283 -14.18 -7.50 19.12
C PHE A 283 -12.86 -8.01 19.66
N GLU A 284 -11.92 -8.41 18.80
CA GLU A 284 -10.72 -9.12 19.20
C GLU A 284 -9.43 -8.34 18.86
N GLY A 285 -9.52 -7.32 18.02
CA GLY A 285 -8.37 -6.60 17.47
C GLY A 285 -7.46 -6.03 18.54
N LYS A 286 -8.03 -5.30 19.51
CA LYS A 286 -7.25 -4.67 20.59
C LYS A 286 -6.43 -5.69 21.38
N GLU A 287 -7.09 -6.73 21.89
CA GLU A 287 -6.42 -7.74 22.71
C GLU A 287 -5.33 -8.48 21.92
N LYS A 288 -5.65 -8.91 20.71
CA LYS A 288 -4.71 -9.65 19.86
C LYS A 288 -3.53 -8.79 19.41
N ILE A 289 -3.75 -7.55 19.01
CA ILE A 289 -2.69 -6.61 18.63
C ILE A 289 -1.77 -6.34 19.82
N ASP A 290 -2.31 -6.05 21.00
CA ASP A 290 -1.53 -5.80 22.22
C ASP A 290 -0.67 -7.00 22.61
N LYS A 291 -1.20 -8.21 22.42
CA LYS A 291 -0.45 -9.46 22.62
C LYS A 291 0.71 -9.59 21.64
N VAL A 292 0.48 -9.33 20.34
CA VAL A 292 1.53 -9.40 19.32
C VAL A 292 2.57 -8.30 19.49
N LEU A 293 2.19 -7.10 19.91
CA LEU A 293 3.15 -6.03 20.26
C LEU A 293 4.09 -6.49 21.40
N THR A 294 3.56 -7.23 22.38
CA THR A 294 4.39 -7.83 23.43
C THR A 294 5.37 -8.86 22.86
N LEU A 295 4.93 -9.70 21.93
CA LEU A 295 5.79 -10.65 21.22
C LEU A 295 6.84 -9.92 20.38
N ALA A 296 6.47 -8.86 19.67
CA ALA A 296 7.38 -8.03 18.86
C ALA A 296 8.48 -7.39 19.72
N LYS A 297 8.15 -6.89 20.91
CA LYS A 297 9.12 -6.36 21.87
C LYS A 297 10.10 -7.42 22.35
N LYS A 298 9.61 -8.62 22.69
CA LYS A 298 10.46 -9.76 23.06
C LYS A 298 11.36 -10.18 21.91
N ALA A 299 10.84 -10.26 20.69
CA ALA A 299 11.61 -10.57 19.50
C ALA A 299 12.78 -9.58 19.31
N ARG A 300 12.52 -8.27 19.41
CA ARG A 300 13.57 -7.24 19.34
C ARG A 300 14.65 -7.44 20.39
N THR A 301 14.27 -7.71 21.63
CA THR A 301 15.23 -7.99 22.73
C THR A 301 16.12 -9.19 22.40
N GLN A 302 15.56 -10.25 21.86
CA GLN A 302 16.31 -11.46 21.48
C GLN A 302 17.19 -11.21 20.25
N ILE A 303 16.68 -10.50 19.23
CA ILE A 303 17.46 -10.18 18.00
C ILE A 303 18.68 -9.31 18.32
N LYS A 304 18.55 -8.33 19.23
CA LYS A 304 19.66 -7.48 19.69
C LYS A 304 20.80 -8.27 20.35
N GLN A 305 20.54 -9.48 20.82
CA GLN A 305 21.53 -10.38 21.42
C GLN A 305 22.23 -11.29 20.38
N ILE A 306 21.77 -11.28 19.12
CA ILE A 306 22.34 -12.10 18.04
C ILE A 306 23.46 -11.30 17.38
N SER A 307 24.68 -11.84 17.40
CA SER A 307 25.86 -11.18 16.83
C SER A 307 25.66 -10.90 15.33
N GLY A 308 25.94 -9.67 14.91
CA GLY A 308 25.86 -9.24 13.52
C GLY A 308 24.45 -8.87 13.03
N LEU A 309 23.48 -8.80 13.92
CA LEU A 309 22.13 -8.33 13.62
C LEU A 309 21.82 -7.06 14.41
N GLU A 310 21.14 -6.14 13.75
CA GLU A 310 20.52 -4.96 14.38
C GLU A 310 19.03 -4.97 14.04
N VAL A 311 18.18 -4.48 14.96
CA VAL A 311 16.74 -4.38 14.75
C VAL A 311 16.24 -2.99 15.11
N VAL A 312 15.40 -2.43 14.26
CA VAL A 312 14.81 -1.11 14.43
C VAL A 312 13.75 -1.13 15.53
N ASP A 313 13.77 -0.11 16.38
CA ASP A 313 12.76 0.16 17.41
C ASP A 313 12.36 1.65 17.43
N LYS A 314 11.41 2.01 18.29
CA LYS A 314 10.95 3.40 18.39
C LYS A 314 12.05 4.39 18.76
N THR A 315 13.02 3.99 19.59
CA THR A 315 14.16 4.85 19.97
C THR A 315 14.98 5.20 18.72
N TYR A 316 15.34 4.19 17.94
CA TYR A 316 16.05 4.37 16.66
C TYR A 316 15.34 5.37 15.74
N VAL A 317 14.02 5.22 15.60
CA VAL A 317 13.18 6.06 14.71
C VAL A 317 13.11 7.50 15.21
N HIS A 318 12.86 7.70 16.51
CA HIS A 318 12.75 9.04 17.11
C HIS A 318 14.07 9.82 17.07
N GLU A 319 15.22 9.18 17.23
CA GLU A 319 16.54 9.80 17.10
C GLU A 319 16.82 10.34 15.69
N ARG A 320 16.12 9.83 14.68
CA ARG A 320 16.24 10.21 13.26
C ARG A 320 15.16 11.16 12.77
N GLY A 321 14.37 11.72 13.68
CA GLY A 321 13.37 12.73 13.39
C GLY A 321 12.07 12.21 12.77
N ASN A 322 11.87 10.90 12.68
CA ASN A 322 10.59 10.33 12.30
C ASN A 322 9.56 10.58 13.38
N PHE A 323 8.28 10.70 12.97
CA PHE A 323 7.21 11.05 13.90
C PHE A 323 6.81 9.89 14.80
N ASP A 324 6.44 8.74 14.23
CA ASP A 324 6.12 7.51 14.98
C ASP A 324 6.46 6.27 14.15
N PHE A 325 6.33 5.10 14.76
CA PHE A 325 6.73 3.84 14.18
C PHE A 325 5.76 2.71 14.53
N ASP A 326 5.36 1.94 13.53
CA ASP A 326 4.60 0.71 13.71
C ASP A 326 5.51 -0.43 14.16
N GLU A 327 5.47 -0.76 15.44
CA GLU A 327 6.31 -1.80 16.03
C GLU A 327 5.94 -3.23 15.60
N LEU A 328 4.86 -3.43 14.83
CA LEU A 328 4.55 -4.69 14.17
C LEU A 328 5.41 -4.94 12.90
N ARG A 329 6.25 -3.98 12.54
CA ARG A 329 7.28 -4.12 11.51
C ARG A 329 8.61 -4.50 12.14
N LEU A 330 9.11 -5.72 11.89
CA LEU A 330 10.45 -6.12 12.30
C LEU A 330 11.42 -5.84 11.13
N ILE A 331 12.08 -4.69 11.18
CA ILE A 331 13.16 -4.34 10.26
C ILE A 331 14.46 -4.84 10.88
N ILE A 332 15.10 -5.81 10.22
CA ILE A 332 16.30 -6.47 10.72
C ILE A 332 17.44 -6.24 9.74
N LYS A 333 18.43 -5.50 10.17
CA LYS A 333 19.66 -5.24 9.39
C LYS A 333 20.59 -6.45 9.50
N VAL A 334 21.05 -6.95 8.35
CA VAL A 334 21.85 -8.18 8.23
C VAL A 334 23.25 -7.93 7.64
N SER A 335 23.54 -6.70 7.23
CA SER A 335 24.78 -6.34 6.52
C SER A 335 26.06 -6.65 7.32
N GLU A 336 26.02 -6.62 8.64
CA GLU A 336 27.14 -6.99 9.51
C GLU A 336 27.51 -8.49 9.44
N LEU A 337 26.62 -9.32 8.90
CA LEU A 337 26.90 -10.72 8.59
C LEU A 337 27.72 -10.89 7.29
N GLY A 338 27.95 -9.82 6.52
CA GLY A 338 28.60 -9.88 5.22
C GLY A 338 27.76 -10.51 4.12
N ILE A 339 26.42 -10.51 4.29
CA ILE A 339 25.44 -10.94 3.30
C ILE A 339 24.42 -9.85 3.05
N THR A 340 23.84 -9.84 1.86
CA THR A 340 22.75 -8.93 1.54
C THR A 340 21.45 -9.38 2.19
N GLY A 341 20.48 -8.48 2.34
CA GLY A 341 19.12 -8.84 2.74
C GLY A 341 18.50 -9.83 1.77
N PHE A 342 18.78 -9.72 0.47
CA PHE A 342 18.31 -10.67 -0.55
C PHE A 342 18.87 -12.07 -0.34
N GLU A 343 20.15 -12.21 0.01
CA GLU A 343 20.73 -13.50 0.36
C GLU A 343 20.09 -14.07 1.64
N ALA A 344 19.96 -13.24 2.68
CA ALA A 344 19.32 -13.63 3.93
C ALA A 344 17.87 -14.12 3.71
N TYR A 345 17.09 -13.38 2.90
CA TYR A 345 15.71 -13.75 2.53
C TYR A 345 15.65 -15.14 1.88
N LYS A 346 16.52 -15.40 0.89
CA LYS A 346 16.59 -16.69 0.18
C LYS A 346 16.99 -17.83 1.12
N GLU A 347 17.97 -17.60 2.01
CA GLU A 347 18.42 -18.60 2.99
C GLU A 347 17.33 -18.95 4.00
N LEU A 348 16.63 -17.96 4.56
CA LEU A 348 15.51 -18.18 5.48
C LEU A 348 14.37 -18.93 4.82
N ARG A 349 14.05 -18.60 3.56
CA ARG A 349 13.01 -19.31 2.79
C ARG A 349 13.41 -20.77 2.51
N ARG A 350 14.64 -20.97 2.03
CA ARG A 350 15.10 -22.30 1.59
C ARG A 350 15.33 -23.27 2.75
N LYS A 351 15.98 -22.81 3.82
CA LYS A 351 16.43 -23.66 4.91
C LYS A 351 15.40 -23.81 6.02
N PHE A 352 14.65 -22.76 6.30
CA PHE A 352 13.71 -22.71 7.42
C PHE A 352 12.24 -22.60 6.98
N ASN A 353 11.97 -22.55 5.69
CA ASN A 353 10.62 -22.33 5.16
C ASN A 353 9.94 -21.08 5.74
N ILE A 354 10.71 -20.02 5.99
CA ILE A 354 10.22 -18.73 6.48
C ILE A 354 9.99 -17.80 5.30
N GLN A 355 8.75 -17.37 5.12
CA GLN A 355 8.37 -16.36 4.14
C GLN A 355 8.35 -15.00 4.80
N LEU A 356 9.30 -14.15 4.43
CA LEU A 356 9.32 -12.73 4.83
C LEU A 356 8.49 -11.87 3.87
N GLU A 357 8.24 -10.63 4.25
CA GLU A 357 7.54 -9.68 3.39
C GLU A 357 8.43 -9.21 2.24
N LEU A 358 9.61 -8.70 2.57
CA LEU A 358 10.59 -8.24 1.59
C LEU A 358 12.02 -8.28 2.13
N ALA A 359 12.95 -8.04 1.22
CA ALA A 359 14.34 -7.73 1.53
C ALA A 359 14.81 -6.50 0.75
N GLU A 360 15.76 -5.78 1.34
CA GLU A 360 16.56 -4.73 0.71
C GLU A 360 18.03 -5.13 0.77
N SER A 361 18.92 -4.32 0.19
CA SER A 361 20.34 -4.65 0.14
C SER A 361 20.96 -4.96 1.50
N HIS A 362 20.50 -4.30 2.57
CA HIS A 362 21.10 -4.39 3.91
C HIS A 362 20.17 -4.94 4.98
N LEU A 363 18.88 -5.13 4.66
CA LEU A 363 17.87 -5.51 5.64
C LEU A 363 16.86 -6.51 5.10
N ILE A 364 16.16 -7.13 6.02
CA ILE A 364 14.97 -7.92 5.79
C ILE A 364 13.82 -7.35 6.61
N LEU A 365 12.59 -7.52 6.12
CA LEU A 365 11.37 -7.08 6.77
C LEU A 365 10.43 -8.24 7.02
N ALA A 366 10.07 -8.44 8.28
CA ALA A 366 8.94 -9.27 8.68
C ALA A 366 7.76 -8.40 9.12
N VAL A 367 6.58 -8.69 8.62
CA VAL A 367 5.33 -8.03 9.00
C VAL A 367 4.57 -8.92 9.96
N LEU A 368 4.33 -8.42 11.15
CA LEU A 368 3.51 -9.07 12.15
C LEU A 368 2.07 -8.58 12.03
N SER A 369 1.12 -9.44 12.37
CA SER A 369 -0.31 -9.07 12.43
C SER A 369 -0.92 -9.67 13.70
N TYR A 370 -2.17 -9.33 13.95
CA TYR A 370 -2.92 -9.88 15.10
C TYR A 370 -3.01 -11.42 15.10
N SER A 371 -2.68 -12.08 14.00
CA SER A 371 -2.65 -13.54 13.85
C SER A 371 -1.28 -14.16 14.09
N THR A 372 -0.22 -13.36 14.28
CA THR A 372 1.13 -13.87 14.53
C THR A 372 1.23 -14.56 15.87
N THR A 373 1.79 -15.75 15.91
CA THR A 373 1.91 -16.58 17.11
C THR A 373 3.30 -16.47 17.75
N LYS A 374 3.39 -16.94 19.00
CA LYS A 374 4.68 -17.09 19.69
C LYS A 374 5.60 -18.07 18.95
N ASP A 375 5.04 -19.15 18.42
CA ASP A 375 5.80 -20.18 17.72
C ASP A 375 6.41 -19.64 16.41
N ASP A 376 5.71 -18.75 15.70
CA ASP A 376 6.25 -18.04 14.54
C ASP A 376 7.48 -17.20 14.91
N ILE A 377 7.40 -16.46 16.02
CA ILE A 377 8.51 -15.63 16.51
C ILE A 377 9.69 -16.51 16.94
N ASP A 378 9.44 -17.59 17.70
CA ASP A 378 10.48 -18.51 18.15
C ASP A 378 11.19 -19.16 16.96
N HIS A 379 10.44 -19.56 15.93
CA HIS A 379 10.99 -20.10 14.69
C HIS A 379 11.89 -19.10 13.96
N LEU A 380 11.45 -17.85 13.83
CA LEU A 380 12.25 -16.78 13.25
C LEU A 380 13.55 -16.55 14.03
N ILE A 381 13.50 -16.51 15.36
CA ILE A 381 14.69 -16.32 16.22
C ILE A 381 15.68 -17.47 16.05
N ILE A 382 15.22 -18.72 15.99
CA ILE A 382 16.08 -19.90 15.74
C ILE A 382 16.78 -19.75 14.39
N ALA A 383 16.05 -19.38 13.36
CA ALA A 383 16.59 -19.21 12.01
C ALA A 383 17.63 -18.06 11.94
N LEU A 384 17.37 -16.94 12.60
CA LEU A 384 18.29 -15.81 12.67
C LEU A 384 19.58 -16.16 13.43
N LYS A 385 19.50 -16.94 14.50
CA LYS A 385 20.70 -17.46 15.22
C LYS A 385 21.53 -18.38 14.34
N ASP A 386 20.91 -19.26 13.56
CA ASP A 386 21.62 -20.11 12.61
C ASP A 386 22.29 -19.28 11.50
N LEU A 387 21.60 -18.27 10.98
CA LEU A 387 22.13 -17.37 9.98
C LEU A 387 23.39 -16.66 10.52
N SER A 388 23.32 -16.07 11.74
CA SER A 388 24.45 -15.45 12.42
C SER A 388 25.60 -16.41 12.62
N LYS A 389 25.34 -17.62 13.12
CA LYS A 389 26.36 -18.66 13.34
C LYS A 389 27.12 -19.02 12.05
N ARG A 390 26.41 -19.05 10.91
CA ARG A 390 27.02 -19.44 9.62
C ARG A 390 27.82 -18.32 8.96
N TYR A 391 27.44 -17.06 9.13
CA TYR A 391 28.00 -15.95 8.35
C TYR A 391 28.83 -14.97 9.18
N TYR A 392 28.47 -14.71 10.45
CA TYR A 392 29.19 -13.82 11.31
C TYR A 392 30.64 -14.31 11.55
N ARG A 393 31.62 -13.46 11.36
CA ARG A 393 33.08 -13.73 11.44
C ARG A 393 33.67 -14.49 10.26
N ILE A 394 32.90 -15.02 9.33
CA ILE A 394 33.42 -15.75 8.18
C ILE A 394 33.53 -14.84 6.95
N ARG A 395 32.59 -13.94 6.79
CA ARG A 395 32.57 -12.97 5.69
C ARG A 395 32.97 -11.57 6.17
N HIS A 396 33.56 -10.80 5.26
CA HIS A 396 33.78 -9.38 5.50
C HIS A 396 32.44 -8.66 5.52
N LYS A 397 32.32 -7.64 6.40
CA LYS A 397 31.15 -6.76 6.43
C LYS A 397 30.90 -6.14 5.05
N LEU A 398 29.65 -6.05 4.66
CA LEU A 398 29.30 -5.32 3.45
C LEU A 398 29.73 -3.84 3.59
N PRO A 399 30.23 -3.21 2.50
CA PRO A 399 30.52 -1.79 2.52
C PRO A 399 29.28 -1.01 2.94
N LYS A 400 29.45 0.03 3.75
CA LYS A 400 28.38 1.00 3.97
C LYS A 400 28.03 1.64 2.63
N VAL A 401 26.86 1.35 2.12
CA VAL A 401 26.35 1.98 0.90
C VAL A 401 25.82 3.36 1.26
N LYS A 402 26.25 4.38 0.53
CA LYS A 402 25.56 5.66 0.54
C LYS A 402 24.32 5.49 -0.34
N PHE A 403 23.17 5.38 0.30
CA PHE A 403 21.94 5.46 -0.44
C PHE A 403 21.72 6.91 -0.89
N SER A 404 21.91 7.15 -2.17
CA SER A 404 21.45 8.39 -2.80
C SER A 404 20.06 8.09 -3.39
N TYR A 405 19.03 8.61 -2.80
CA TYR A 405 17.75 8.68 -3.48
C TYR A 405 17.85 9.83 -4.48
N SER A 406 18.10 9.52 -5.72
CA SER A 406 18.03 10.50 -6.79
C SER A 406 16.57 10.76 -7.09
N PHE A 407 16.14 12.00 -6.90
CA PHE A 407 14.81 12.42 -7.34
C PHE A 407 14.95 13.03 -8.74
N PRO A 408 14.46 12.33 -9.78
CA PRO A 408 14.54 12.84 -11.14
C PRO A 408 13.82 14.18 -11.29
N GLU A 409 14.31 15.02 -12.20
CA GLU A 409 13.64 16.25 -12.58
C GLU A 409 12.42 15.93 -13.44
N THR A 410 11.30 16.61 -13.18
CA THR A 410 10.07 16.48 -13.97
C THR A 410 10.16 17.34 -15.21
N TYR A 411 10.06 16.70 -16.39
CA TYR A 411 10.01 17.36 -17.70
C TYR A 411 8.58 17.65 -18.14
N SER A 412 7.65 16.72 -17.88
CA SER A 412 6.24 16.85 -18.22
C SER A 412 5.36 16.11 -17.20
N ARG A 413 4.03 16.32 -17.27
CA ARG A 413 3.10 15.53 -16.46
C ARG A 413 3.21 14.04 -16.82
N PRO A 414 3.02 13.13 -15.86
CA PRO A 414 3.04 11.69 -16.12
C PRO A 414 2.09 11.26 -17.24
N ARG A 415 0.89 11.83 -17.34
CA ARG A 415 -0.08 11.56 -18.40
C ARG A 415 0.46 11.90 -19.79
N ASP A 416 1.07 13.08 -19.94
CA ASP A 416 1.55 13.56 -21.24
C ASP A 416 2.67 12.66 -21.76
N ALA A 417 3.65 12.33 -20.93
CA ALA A 417 4.71 11.42 -21.30
C ALA A 417 4.22 9.98 -21.56
N TYR A 418 3.22 9.51 -20.79
CA TYR A 418 2.64 8.19 -20.99
C TYR A 418 1.95 8.07 -22.37
N HIS A 419 1.29 9.11 -22.84
CA HIS A 419 0.61 9.14 -24.15
C HIS A 419 1.48 9.63 -25.30
N ALA A 420 2.65 10.22 -25.03
CA ALA A 420 3.57 10.70 -26.06
C ALA A 420 4.06 9.57 -26.97
N PRO A 421 4.49 9.88 -28.21
CA PRO A 421 5.25 8.96 -29.03
C PRO A 421 6.46 8.41 -28.27
N LYS A 422 6.75 7.13 -28.45
CA LYS A 422 7.78 6.42 -27.70
C LYS A 422 8.83 5.82 -28.61
N LYS A 423 10.08 5.80 -28.15
CA LYS A 423 11.17 5.01 -28.71
C LYS A 423 11.77 4.11 -27.62
N GLU A 424 12.36 3.01 -28.05
CA GLU A 424 13.07 2.10 -27.16
C GLU A 424 14.55 2.43 -27.16
N VAL A 425 15.15 2.49 -25.97
CA VAL A 425 16.60 2.70 -25.81
C VAL A 425 17.15 1.68 -24.80
N LEU A 426 18.41 1.32 -24.95
CA LEU A 426 19.08 0.52 -23.92
C LEU A 426 19.09 1.30 -22.59
N LEU A 427 18.89 0.62 -21.47
CA LEU A 427 18.95 1.24 -20.15
C LEU A 427 20.28 1.98 -19.93
N SER A 428 21.39 1.43 -20.40
CA SER A 428 22.73 2.04 -20.32
C SER A 428 22.89 3.32 -21.17
N GLU A 429 22.00 3.56 -22.11
CA GLU A 429 22.01 4.72 -23.02
C GLU A 429 20.89 5.72 -22.71
N ALA A 430 20.13 5.47 -21.65
CA ALA A 430 18.94 6.25 -21.31
C ALA A 430 19.24 7.58 -20.59
N GLY A 431 20.50 7.88 -20.28
CA GLY A 431 20.90 9.12 -19.63
C GLY A 431 20.42 10.36 -20.39
N GLY A 432 19.72 11.28 -19.72
CA GLY A 432 19.15 12.50 -20.32
C GLY A 432 17.83 12.32 -21.09
N GLU A 433 17.38 11.10 -21.29
CA GLU A 433 16.08 10.84 -21.91
C GLU A 433 14.92 11.06 -20.93
N VAL A 434 13.72 11.34 -21.47
CA VAL A 434 12.49 11.46 -20.67
C VAL A 434 11.79 10.12 -20.66
N ALA A 435 11.54 9.57 -19.47
CA ALA A 435 10.87 8.29 -19.32
C ALA A 435 9.43 8.36 -19.82
N ALA A 436 9.00 7.31 -20.52
CA ALA A 436 7.63 7.12 -20.98
C ALA A 436 6.95 5.90 -20.33
N GLU A 437 7.64 5.26 -19.40
CA GLU A 437 7.14 4.17 -18.58
C GLU A 437 7.65 4.29 -17.14
N MET A 438 7.11 3.47 -16.25
CA MET A 438 7.63 3.34 -14.88
C MET A 438 8.75 2.31 -14.84
N ILE A 439 9.83 2.64 -14.13
CA ILE A 439 10.88 1.70 -13.79
C ILE A 439 10.83 1.49 -12.28
N MET A 440 10.57 0.25 -11.88
CA MET A 440 10.36 -0.10 -10.47
C MET A 440 11.33 -1.20 -10.06
N ILE A 441 11.61 -1.21 -8.76
CA ILE A 441 12.18 -2.36 -8.09
C ILE A 441 11.06 -3.01 -7.29
N TYR A 442 10.93 -4.30 -7.41
CA TYR A 442 9.90 -5.03 -6.69
C TYR A 442 10.49 -6.16 -5.84
N PRO A 443 9.98 -6.35 -4.62
CA PRO A 443 9.15 -5.45 -3.82
C PRO A 443 9.91 -4.22 -3.31
N PRO A 444 9.29 -3.10 -2.92
CA PRO A 444 7.87 -2.91 -2.56
C PRO A 444 6.98 -2.34 -3.68
N GLY A 445 7.47 -2.14 -4.91
CA GLY A 445 6.67 -1.58 -6.00
C GLY A 445 6.59 -0.04 -5.97
N ILE A 446 7.65 0.60 -5.46
CA ILE A 446 7.84 2.04 -5.52
C ILE A 446 8.61 2.38 -6.79
N PRO A 447 8.08 3.24 -7.68
CA PRO A 447 8.77 3.61 -8.89
C PRO A 447 10.01 4.46 -8.59
N LEU A 448 11.18 4.05 -9.13
CA LEU A 448 12.39 4.86 -9.14
C LEU A 448 12.34 5.94 -10.21
N VAL A 449 11.72 5.62 -11.35
CA VAL A 449 11.47 6.54 -12.45
C VAL A 449 10.01 6.44 -12.85
N ILE A 450 9.39 7.56 -13.14
CA ILE A 450 7.99 7.62 -13.62
C ILE A 450 7.93 8.32 -14.97
N PRO A 451 6.84 8.11 -15.75
CA PRO A 451 6.66 8.85 -16.99
C PRO A 451 6.75 10.36 -16.78
N GLY A 452 7.49 11.03 -17.64
CA GLY A 452 7.69 12.49 -17.57
C GLY A 452 8.91 12.94 -16.80
N GLU A 453 9.65 12.05 -16.15
CA GLU A 453 10.90 12.36 -15.49
C GLU A 453 12.12 12.19 -16.41
N ILE A 454 13.13 13.03 -16.20
CA ILE A 454 14.43 12.92 -16.88
C ILE A 454 15.25 11.84 -16.18
N ILE A 455 15.72 10.85 -16.92
CA ILE A 455 16.60 9.80 -16.41
C ILE A 455 18.01 10.37 -16.29
N SER A 456 18.43 10.72 -15.07
CA SER A 456 19.76 11.23 -14.80
C SER A 456 20.82 10.10 -14.67
N GLU A 457 22.09 10.42 -14.78
CA GLU A 457 23.17 9.48 -14.51
C GLU A 457 23.09 8.90 -13.09
N ALA A 458 22.73 9.72 -12.10
CA ALA A 458 22.55 9.26 -10.71
C ALA A 458 21.41 8.22 -10.59
N VAL A 459 20.33 8.36 -11.36
CA VAL A 459 19.25 7.37 -11.42
C VAL A 459 19.73 6.08 -12.06
N LEU A 460 20.54 6.15 -13.11
CA LEU A 460 21.15 4.97 -13.74
C LEU A 460 22.10 4.24 -12.80
N GLU A 461 22.88 4.96 -12.01
CA GLU A 461 23.74 4.38 -10.96
C GLU A 461 22.90 3.64 -9.90
N ASP A 462 21.80 4.24 -9.44
CA ASP A 462 20.88 3.60 -8.49
C ASP A 462 20.26 2.32 -9.09
N LEU A 463 19.79 2.36 -10.33
CA LEU A 463 19.23 1.20 -11.02
C LEU A 463 20.24 0.07 -11.18
N ASN A 464 21.45 0.38 -11.61
CA ASN A 464 22.52 -0.59 -11.75
C ASN A 464 22.89 -1.23 -10.41
N PHE A 465 22.99 -0.42 -9.34
CA PHE A 465 23.25 -0.90 -7.98
C PHE A 465 22.22 -1.98 -7.55
N TYR A 466 20.95 -1.74 -7.79
CA TYR A 466 19.90 -2.70 -7.42
C TYR A 466 20.00 -4.00 -8.23
N VAL A 467 20.23 -3.90 -9.53
CA VAL A 467 20.42 -5.07 -10.41
C VAL A 467 21.62 -5.91 -9.98
N GLU A 468 22.76 -5.29 -9.71
CA GLU A 468 23.98 -5.96 -9.25
C GLU A 468 23.80 -6.66 -7.89
N ASN A 469 22.95 -6.13 -7.03
CA ASN A 469 22.63 -6.72 -5.73
C ASN A 469 21.46 -7.73 -5.76
N GLY A 470 20.99 -8.11 -6.95
CA GLY A 470 20.04 -9.20 -7.15
C GLY A 470 18.56 -8.81 -7.03
N SER A 471 18.27 -7.52 -7.14
CA SER A 471 16.89 -7.02 -7.29
C SER A 471 16.40 -7.23 -8.72
N THR A 472 15.08 -7.40 -8.86
CA THR A 472 14.44 -7.49 -10.18
C THR A 472 13.91 -6.11 -10.58
N LEU A 473 14.36 -5.61 -11.72
CA LEU A 473 13.75 -4.44 -12.35
C LEU A 473 12.44 -4.86 -13.02
N HIS A 474 11.40 -4.09 -12.78
CA HIS A 474 10.12 -4.18 -13.48
C HIS A 474 9.96 -2.95 -14.37
N CYS A 475 10.04 -3.17 -15.66
CA CYS A 475 9.73 -2.24 -16.74
C CYS A 475 8.88 -2.98 -17.78
N ASP A 476 8.38 -2.28 -18.78
CA ASP A 476 7.50 -2.89 -19.81
C ASP A 476 8.23 -3.87 -20.74
N LEU A 477 9.56 -3.78 -20.82
CA LEU A 477 10.40 -4.55 -21.75
C LEU A 477 11.36 -5.46 -20.99
N ASP A 478 11.49 -6.71 -21.44
CA ASP A 478 12.32 -7.75 -20.80
C ASP A 478 13.76 -7.82 -21.37
N ASN A 479 14.11 -6.98 -22.33
CA ASN A 479 15.36 -7.09 -23.11
C ASN A 479 16.47 -6.10 -22.71
N GLY A 480 16.35 -5.48 -21.53
CA GLY A 480 17.29 -4.44 -21.08
C GLY A 480 17.07 -3.07 -21.70
N CYS A 481 16.02 -2.92 -22.51
CA CYS A 481 15.56 -1.65 -23.04
C CYS A 481 14.46 -1.04 -22.16
N ILE A 482 14.30 0.27 -22.28
CA ILE A 482 13.21 1.03 -21.66
C ILE A 482 12.56 1.95 -22.70
N LYS A 483 11.29 2.28 -22.46
CA LYS A 483 10.55 3.24 -23.28
C LYS A 483 10.81 4.65 -22.81
N VAL A 484 11.24 5.49 -23.72
CA VAL A 484 11.43 6.93 -23.50
C VAL A 484 10.59 7.73 -24.50
N VAL A 485 10.32 8.99 -24.18
CA VAL A 485 9.57 9.88 -25.04
C VAL A 485 10.39 10.16 -26.31
N ASP A 486 9.77 9.98 -27.46
CA ASP A 486 10.32 10.41 -28.75
C ASP A 486 10.02 11.90 -28.95
N LYS A 487 10.93 12.75 -28.46
CA LYS A 487 10.78 14.21 -28.52
C LYS A 487 10.71 14.77 -29.93
N GLU A 488 11.30 14.08 -30.90
CA GLU A 488 11.31 14.54 -32.31
C GLU A 488 9.93 14.39 -32.96
N ASN A 489 9.19 13.33 -32.55
CA ASN A 489 7.86 13.03 -33.08
C ASN A 489 6.73 13.48 -32.14
N TRP A 490 7.05 14.10 -31.01
CA TRP A 490 6.02 14.64 -30.10
C TRP A 490 5.46 15.94 -30.69
N PRO A 491 4.15 16.00 -31.00
CA PRO A 491 3.55 17.18 -31.59
C PRO A 491 3.70 18.42 -30.69
N LYS A 492 4.21 19.51 -31.27
CA LYS A 492 4.40 20.76 -30.53
C LYS A 492 3.09 21.38 -30.01
N TRP A 493 1.97 21.11 -30.71
CA TRP A 493 0.65 21.60 -30.28
C TRP A 493 0.15 21.04 -28.93
N GLU A 494 0.59 19.85 -28.54
CA GLU A 494 0.29 19.31 -27.21
C GLU A 494 1.03 20.07 -26.10
N SER A 495 2.09 20.80 -26.44
CA SER A 495 2.87 21.61 -25.51
C SER A 495 2.48 23.10 -25.54
N GLU A 496 1.81 23.58 -26.61
CA GLU A 496 1.46 25.00 -26.82
C GLU A 496 0.00 25.33 -26.44
N GLU A 497 -0.90 24.34 -26.33
CA GLU A 497 -2.28 24.56 -25.87
C GLU A 497 -2.39 24.85 -24.34
N GLU A 498 -1.27 24.99 -23.65
CA GLU A 498 -1.27 25.28 -22.20
C GLU A 498 -1.57 26.74 -21.87
N ASP A 499 -1.54 27.65 -22.84
CA ASP A 499 -1.72 29.09 -22.62
C ASP A 499 -3.08 29.68 -23.04
N GLU A 500 -4.04 28.89 -23.59
CA GLU A 500 -5.30 29.41 -24.13
C GLU A 500 -6.60 28.83 -23.49
N PHE A 501 -6.57 28.21 -22.30
CA PHE A 501 -7.81 27.85 -21.61
C PHE A 501 -7.83 28.33 -20.16
#